data_b0cfbc8698ad392f7ad2ac108a142969
#
_entry.id   b0cfbc8698ad392f7ad2ac108a142969
#
_cell.length_a   1.000
_cell.length_b   1.000
_cell.length_c   1.000
_cell.angle_alpha   90.00
_cell.angle_beta   90.00
_cell.angle_gamma   90.00
#
_symmetry.space_group_name_H-M   'P 1'
#
loop_
_entity.id
_entity.type
_entity.pdbx_description
1 polymer ?
#
loop_
_entity_poly.entity_id
_entity_poly.type
_entity_poly.pdbx_seq_one_letter_code
_entity_poly.pdbx_strand_id
1 'polypeptide(L)'
;MTARRCPIALAAALGISAAFAATAAAQAPALSSAMAPAPLSARLSADAPPVQVAPRAPGAKTMLLKYGPMTIKPGQNLIAVDLLKERPAVDGWITGFRPGMIRVKDAASPPVSQLHLHHAVWLVDWVPTFASGEEKTWIDASPGYAWKYTTRQHWLLNHMIHNLTPTPDQVYLTMEIDFIPADAPEAQGIKEITTRWMDVQGLKPYPVFDVKRGAGKNGKYVYPDDAPDAYKGAPRVRNRWVVDHDATLVGTIGHVHPGGLNTDLWLERGGKKVNLFRSDAHYFDPAGPISWDVGMTVTRPEWKVAVKKGDVMSVTTTYETRRGAWYEVMGIMPVGITKTPDGGVDPFTGQVDRRGVLSHGRLPENIDSGGKPNPGLSNPLRLRDGPYVDRIVIKNFAFDQGDLSRSSRAGRPAVVARGKSLLFVNRDPELTVFHTITGCKAPCNKTAGIGFPLADGAPFDSGELGYGPVVNLDSLIKDSDDERVPITAAAQRTTWRTPKNLNRGTYTYFCRVHPFMRGAFRVK
;
A
#
# COMPACT_ATOMS: atom_id res chain seq x y z
N MET A 1 50.39 -8.30 -19.29
CA MET A 1 50.87 -7.52 -20.43
C MET A 1 49.64 -7.14 -21.24
N THR A 2 49.11 -5.99 -21.37
CA THR A 2 49.56 -4.60 -21.30
C THR A 2 48.37 -3.73 -20.89
N ALA A 3 48.59 -2.86 -19.93
CA ALA A 3 47.68 -1.79 -19.54
C ALA A 3 47.60 -0.73 -20.63
N ARG A 4 46.41 -0.11 -20.84
CA ARG A 4 46.34 1.22 -21.45
C ARG A 4 45.46 2.14 -20.61
N ARG A 5 46.08 3.26 -20.32
CA ARG A 5 45.65 4.37 -19.48
C ARG A 5 44.70 5.31 -20.26
N CYS A 6 43.76 5.92 -19.52
CA CYS A 6 43.08 7.18 -19.87
C CYS A 6 44.01 8.32 -20.22
N PRO A 7 43.55 9.32 -20.96
CA PRO A 7 43.81 10.67 -20.49
C PRO A 7 42.56 11.55 -20.35
N ILE A 8 42.57 12.31 -19.28
CA ILE A 8 41.81 13.52 -18.97
C ILE A 8 42.14 14.61 -20.01
N ALA A 9 41.12 15.30 -20.48
CA ALA A 9 41.28 16.59 -21.12
C ALA A 9 40.25 17.61 -20.64
N LEU A 10 40.81 18.72 -20.17
CA LEU A 10 40.23 19.88 -19.53
C LEU A 10 39.84 20.96 -20.55
N ALA A 11 38.76 21.68 -20.23
CA ALA A 11 38.47 23.09 -20.52
C ALA A 11 38.31 23.61 -21.97
N ALA A 12 37.22 24.33 -22.19
CA ALA A 12 37.29 25.76 -22.60
C ALA A 12 35.93 26.44 -22.42
N ALA A 13 35.95 27.54 -21.71
CA ALA A 13 34.84 28.50 -21.57
C ALA A 13 34.74 29.35 -22.83
N LEU A 14 33.53 29.64 -23.29
CA LEU A 14 33.25 30.73 -24.18
C LEU A 14 31.94 31.41 -23.75
N GLY A 15 32.08 32.65 -23.33
CA GLY A 15 30.98 33.54 -22.97
C GLY A 15 30.27 34.05 -24.23
N ILE A 16 28.96 34.12 -24.15
CA ILE A 16 28.11 34.89 -25.05
C ILE A 16 27.20 35.76 -24.22
N SER A 17 27.40 37.06 -24.34
CA SER A 17 26.53 38.12 -23.84
C SER A 17 25.18 38.08 -24.56
N ALA A 18 24.08 38.00 -23.80
CA ALA A 18 22.75 38.16 -24.34
C ALA A 18 22.11 39.45 -23.84
N ALA A 19 21.56 40.20 -24.76
CA ALA A 19 20.91 41.48 -24.59
C ALA A 19 19.62 41.38 -23.74
N PHE A 20 19.42 42.41 -22.94
CA PHE A 20 18.19 42.64 -22.18
C PHE A 20 17.01 42.94 -23.11
N ALA A 21 15.95 42.13 -23.05
CA ALA A 21 14.62 42.51 -23.43
C ALA A 21 13.74 42.57 -22.19
N ALA A 22 13.38 43.76 -21.80
CA ALA A 22 12.44 43.99 -20.70
C ALA A 22 11.03 43.61 -21.17
N THR A 23 10.46 42.55 -20.62
CA THR A 23 9.02 42.26 -20.70
C THR A 23 8.39 42.53 -19.36
N ALA A 24 7.32 43.34 -19.37
CA ALA A 24 6.55 43.76 -18.24
C ALA A 24 6.06 42.56 -17.42
N ALA A 25 6.40 42.54 -16.16
CA ALA A 25 5.85 41.61 -15.17
C ALA A 25 4.37 41.96 -14.94
N ALA A 26 3.45 41.15 -15.47
CA ALA A 26 2.10 41.11 -14.99
C ALA A 26 2.11 40.60 -13.55
N GLN A 27 1.72 41.45 -12.61
CA GLN A 27 1.52 41.04 -11.21
C GLN A 27 0.44 39.96 -11.17
N ALA A 28 0.82 38.77 -10.76
CA ALA A 28 -0.12 37.72 -10.37
C ALA A 28 -0.95 38.24 -9.18
N PRO A 29 -2.27 38.04 -9.19
CA PRO A 29 -3.09 38.42 -8.05
C PRO A 29 -2.57 37.70 -6.80
N ALA A 30 -2.44 38.46 -5.69
CA ALA A 30 -2.11 37.92 -4.40
C ALA A 30 -3.09 36.77 -4.09
N LEU A 31 -2.58 35.56 -3.97
CA LEU A 31 -3.33 34.44 -3.44
C LEU A 31 -3.77 34.84 -2.05
N SER A 32 -5.09 35.06 -1.89
CA SER A 32 -5.72 35.20 -0.58
C SER A 32 -5.20 34.05 0.28
N SER A 33 -4.90 34.35 1.53
CA SER A 33 -4.51 33.38 2.55
C SER A 33 -5.57 32.27 2.61
N ALA A 34 -5.43 31.27 1.74
CA ALA A 34 -6.20 30.06 1.84
C ALA A 34 -5.88 29.50 3.23
N MET A 35 -6.88 29.43 4.09
CA MET A 35 -6.82 28.76 5.38
C MET A 35 -6.03 27.46 5.17
N ALA A 36 -5.00 27.28 6.00
CA ALA A 36 -4.27 26.00 6.03
C ALA A 36 -5.33 24.88 6.08
N PRO A 37 -5.23 23.85 5.24
CA PRO A 37 -6.20 22.76 5.27
C PRO A 37 -6.27 22.25 6.71
N ALA A 38 -7.49 22.07 7.22
CA ALA A 38 -7.72 21.53 8.55
C ALA A 38 -6.88 20.24 8.69
N PRO A 39 -6.26 20.00 9.84
CA PRO A 39 -5.47 18.79 10.07
C PRO A 39 -6.30 17.56 9.67
N LEU A 40 -5.65 16.51 9.19
CA LEU A 40 -6.30 15.27 8.72
C LEU A 40 -7.36 14.75 9.72
N SER A 41 -7.12 14.96 11.02
CA SER A 41 -8.05 14.68 12.13
C SER A 41 -9.44 15.32 11.98
N ALA A 42 -9.55 16.48 11.34
CA ALA A 42 -10.84 17.17 11.17
C ALA A 42 -11.68 16.64 10.00
N ARG A 43 -11.16 15.70 9.21
CA ARG A 43 -11.83 15.13 8.03
C ARG A 43 -12.44 13.76 8.25
N LEU A 44 -12.42 13.24 9.48
CA LEU A 44 -13.03 11.97 9.81
C LEU A 44 -14.54 12.07 9.88
N SER A 45 -15.25 11.05 9.40
CA SER A 45 -16.72 10.99 9.47
C SER A 45 -17.21 11.02 10.91
N ALA A 46 -18.33 11.73 11.16
CA ALA A 46 -19.00 11.75 12.46
C ALA A 46 -19.42 10.35 12.95
N ASP A 47 -19.59 9.38 12.02
CA ASP A 47 -19.97 8.01 12.31
C ASP A 47 -18.76 7.08 12.53
N ALA A 48 -17.53 7.57 12.39
CA ALA A 48 -16.33 6.80 12.68
C ALA A 48 -16.16 6.68 14.20
N PRO A 49 -15.73 5.51 14.71
CA PRO A 49 -15.35 5.41 16.10
C PRO A 49 -14.27 6.46 16.41
N PRO A 50 -14.30 7.07 17.61
CA PRO A 50 -13.37 8.13 17.94
C PRO A 50 -11.95 7.64 17.83
N VAL A 51 -11.18 8.25 16.94
CA VAL A 51 -9.74 8.04 16.88
C VAL A 51 -9.15 8.69 18.12
N GLN A 52 -8.55 7.90 18.98
CA GLN A 52 -7.78 8.44 20.10
C GLN A 52 -6.48 9.03 19.53
N VAL A 53 -6.50 10.30 19.24
CA VAL A 53 -5.27 11.07 18.98
C VAL A 53 -4.62 11.28 20.34
N ALA A 54 -3.42 10.77 20.55
CA ALA A 54 -2.66 11.09 21.73
C ALA A 54 -2.46 12.61 21.81
N PRO A 55 -2.49 13.24 23.01
CA PRO A 55 -2.14 14.62 23.16
C PRO A 55 -0.76 14.87 22.56
N ARG A 56 -0.61 15.96 21.80
CA ARG A 56 0.71 16.35 21.29
C ARG A 56 1.69 16.47 22.44
N ALA A 57 2.91 16.00 22.21
CA ALA A 57 3.98 16.21 23.18
C ALA A 57 4.12 17.72 23.47
N PRO A 58 4.33 18.12 24.73
CA PRO A 58 4.54 19.53 25.08
C PRO A 58 5.63 20.15 24.19
N GLY A 59 5.40 21.35 23.69
CA GLY A 59 6.35 22.07 22.82
C GLY A 59 6.40 21.61 21.37
N ALA A 60 5.74 20.52 21.02
CA ALA A 60 5.72 20.02 19.64
C ALA A 60 4.94 20.96 18.71
N LYS A 61 5.53 21.27 17.55
CA LYS A 61 4.90 22.01 16.46
C LYS A 61 4.58 21.06 15.33
N THR A 62 3.36 21.15 14.79
CA THR A 62 2.96 20.36 13.63
C THR A 62 3.50 20.98 12.35
N MET A 63 4.12 20.16 11.52
CA MET A 63 4.63 20.51 10.20
C MET A 63 4.00 19.59 9.16
N LEU A 64 3.46 20.17 8.06
CA LEU A 64 2.98 19.41 6.91
C LEU A 64 4.02 19.46 5.79
N LEU A 65 4.63 18.34 5.50
CA LEU A 65 5.58 18.15 4.42
C LEU A 65 4.86 17.49 3.23
N LYS A 66 5.11 17.97 2.01
CA LYS A 66 4.46 17.50 0.79
C LYS A 66 5.50 17.05 -0.21
N TYR A 67 5.41 15.81 -0.65
CA TYR A 67 6.26 15.27 -1.71
C TYR A 67 5.46 15.18 -3.03
N GLY A 68 6.02 15.67 -4.11
CA GLY A 68 5.41 15.75 -5.44
C GLY A 68 5.38 17.18 -5.99
N PRO A 69 4.48 17.53 -6.97
CA PRO A 69 3.36 16.71 -7.44
C PRO A 69 3.79 15.53 -8.32
N MET A 70 3.08 14.41 -8.17
CA MET A 70 3.31 13.21 -8.95
C MET A 70 2.13 12.94 -9.87
N THR A 71 2.40 12.62 -11.15
CA THR A 71 1.37 12.16 -12.08
C THR A 71 1.24 10.64 -12.01
N ILE A 72 0.07 10.15 -11.61
CA ILE A 72 -0.23 8.72 -11.52
C ILE A 72 -1.04 8.31 -12.74
N LYS A 73 -0.41 7.53 -13.62
CA LYS A 73 -1.03 7.04 -14.85
C LYS A 73 -2.04 5.92 -14.55
N PRO A 74 -3.07 5.74 -15.40
CA PRO A 74 -3.94 4.55 -15.30
C PRO A 74 -3.11 3.26 -15.33
N GLY A 75 -3.42 2.34 -14.42
CA GLY A 75 -2.74 1.05 -14.35
C GLY A 75 -1.25 1.08 -14.01
N GLN A 76 -0.75 2.22 -13.56
CA GLN A 76 0.65 2.32 -13.15
C GLN A 76 0.95 1.28 -12.05
N ASN A 77 1.95 0.46 -12.30
CA ASN A 77 2.46 -0.56 -11.38
C ASN A 77 3.97 -0.30 -11.17
N LEU A 78 4.25 0.79 -10.47
CA LEU A 78 5.59 1.35 -10.31
C LEU A 78 5.89 1.59 -8.84
N ILE A 79 7.02 1.06 -8.38
CA ILE A 79 7.63 1.42 -7.10
C ILE A 79 8.70 2.47 -7.40
N ALA A 80 8.52 3.68 -6.87
CA ALA A 80 9.52 4.72 -6.96
C ALA A 80 10.26 4.85 -5.63
N VAL A 81 11.57 5.07 -5.69
CA VAL A 81 12.40 5.38 -4.51
C VAL A 81 13.08 6.72 -4.78
N ASP A 82 12.70 7.71 -4.01
CA ASP A 82 13.09 9.10 -4.22
C ASP A 82 13.81 9.69 -3.01
N LEU A 83 14.77 10.58 -3.27
CA LEU A 83 15.41 11.37 -2.22
C LEU A 83 14.49 12.50 -1.79
N LEU A 84 14.13 12.52 -0.51
CA LEU A 84 13.29 13.59 0.05
C LEU A 84 14.12 14.83 0.40
N LYS A 85 13.68 15.96 -0.13
CA LYS A 85 14.21 17.30 0.20
C LYS A 85 13.35 18.01 1.25
N GLU A 86 12.08 17.72 1.28
CA GLU A 86 11.08 18.26 2.20
C GLU A 86 11.25 17.63 3.58
N ARG A 87 11.99 18.32 4.45
CA ARG A 87 12.40 17.87 5.78
C ARG A 87 12.45 19.05 6.74
N PRO A 88 12.44 18.85 8.08
CA PRO A 88 12.72 19.91 9.03
C PRO A 88 14.07 20.57 8.76
N ALA A 89 14.12 21.89 8.90
CA ALA A 89 15.33 22.68 8.61
C ALA A 89 16.38 22.63 9.74
N VAL A 90 16.01 22.13 10.92
CA VAL A 90 16.85 22.06 12.11
C VAL A 90 16.81 20.67 12.72
N ASP A 91 17.84 20.31 13.48
CA ASP A 91 17.88 19.07 14.24
C ASP A 91 16.78 19.07 15.32
N GLY A 92 16.25 17.90 15.67
CA GLY A 92 15.19 17.79 16.67
C GLY A 92 14.64 16.38 16.86
N TRP A 93 13.39 16.34 17.26
CA TRP A 93 12.70 15.13 17.65
C TRP A 93 11.32 15.04 16.97
N ILE A 94 11.03 13.91 16.35
CA ILE A 94 9.70 13.61 15.79
C ILE A 94 8.93 12.85 16.85
N THR A 95 7.81 13.42 17.31
CA THR A 95 6.95 12.82 18.33
C THR A 95 5.64 12.28 17.79
N GLY A 96 5.29 12.64 16.54
CA GLY A 96 4.10 12.16 15.85
C GLY A 96 4.30 12.14 14.35
N PHE A 97 3.66 11.19 13.68
CA PHE A 97 3.73 10.97 12.24
C PHE A 97 2.36 10.60 11.70
N ARG A 98 1.85 11.38 10.73
CA ARG A 98 0.53 11.21 10.11
C ARG A 98 0.68 11.29 8.59
N PRO A 99 0.76 10.15 7.91
CA PRO A 99 0.86 10.09 6.46
C PRO A 99 -0.49 10.39 5.79
N GLY A 100 -0.42 10.86 4.55
CA GLY A 100 -1.62 11.11 3.75
C GLY A 100 -1.31 11.24 2.28
N MET A 101 -2.37 11.40 1.50
CA MET A 101 -2.30 11.68 0.06
C MET A 101 -3.40 12.69 -0.28
N ILE A 102 -3.05 13.73 -1.03
CA ILE A 102 -4.00 14.75 -1.49
C ILE A 102 -3.84 14.99 -2.99
N ARG A 103 -4.94 15.27 -3.66
CA ARG A 103 -4.92 15.69 -5.06
C ARG A 103 -4.39 17.10 -5.21
N VAL A 104 -3.73 17.35 -6.34
CA VAL A 104 -3.25 18.69 -6.69
C VAL A 104 -4.42 19.63 -6.96
N LYS A 105 -5.46 19.16 -7.66
CA LYS A 105 -6.58 19.99 -8.17
C LYS A 105 -7.50 20.57 -7.09
N ASP A 106 -7.66 19.87 -5.97
CA ASP A 106 -8.64 20.24 -4.94
C ASP A 106 -8.12 20.13 -3.50
N ALA A 107 -6.85 19.71 -3.34
CA ALA A 107 -6.22 19.43 -2.06
C ALA A 107 -7.00 18.43 -1.17
N ALA A 108 -7.91 17.66 -1.76
CA ALA A 108 -8.68 16.64 -1.06
C ALA A 108 -8.00 15.26 -1.12
N SER A 109 -8.25 14.44 -0.12
CA SER A 109 -7.86 13.03 -0.16
C SER A 109 -8.68 12.32 -1.24
N PRO A 110 -8.05 11.60 -2.20
CA PRO A 110 -8.82 10.89 -3.22
C PRO A 110 -9.60 9.73 -2.62
N PRO A 111 -10.80 9.41 -3.15
CA PRO A 111 -11.49 8.19 -2.78
C PRO A 111 -10.65 6.95 -3.11
N VAL A 112 -10.63 5.97 -2.22
CA VAL A 112 -9.85 4.73 -2.39
C VAL A 112 -10.29 3.90 -3.60
N SER A 113 -11.51 4.12 -4.10
CA SER A 113 -12.01 3.53 -5.35
C SER A 113 -11.46 4.18 -6.62
N GLN A 114 -10.71 5.26 -6.51
CA GLN A 114 -10.12 6.00 -7.63
C GLN A 114 -8.60 5.98 -7.58
N LEU A 115 -8.03 6.39 -6.47
CA LEU A 115 -6.59 6.36 -6.21
C LEU A 115 -6.37 5.81 -4.81
N HIS A 116 -5.45 4.87 -4.66
CA HIS A 116 -5.08 4.40 -3.33
C HIS A 116 -3.56 4.28 -3.17
N LEU A 117 -3.14 4.52 -1.96
CA LEU A 117 -1.76 4.37 -1.54
C LEU A 117 -1.49 2.90 -1.22
N HIS A 118 -0.82 2.20 -2.14
CA HIS A 118 -0.45 0.80 -1.92
C HIS A 118 0.57 0.69 -0.78
N HIS A 119 1.62 1.51 -0.83
CA HIS A 119 2.55 1.74 0.27
C HIS A 119 3.32 3.04 0.10
N ALA A 120 3.79 3.57 1.22
CA ALA A 120 4.84 4.58 1.32
C ALA A 120 5.71 4.25 2.54
N VAL A 121 7.01 4.13 2.32
CA VAL A 121 8.00 3.83 3.35
C VAL A 121 9.06 4.92 3.35
N TRP A 122 9.19 5.62 4.47
CA TRP A 122 10.23 6.62 4.69
C TRP A 122 11.43 5.92 5.31
N LEU A 123 12.51 5.88 4.56
CA LEU A 123 13.79 5.34 5.03
C LEU A 123 14.66 6.49 5.50
N VAL A 124 15.16 6.35 6.71
CA VAL A 124 16.14 7.29 7.31
C VAL A 124 17.49 6.59 7.31
N ASP A 125 18.46 7.14 6.59
CA ASP A 125 19.77 6.51 6.38
C ASP A 125 19.65 5.03 5.96
N TRP A 126 18.76 4.77 4.96
CA TRP A 126 18.45 3.46 4.38
C TRP A 126 17.68 2.50 5.32
N VAL A 127 17.31 2.93 6.52
CA VAL A 127 16.54 2.13 7.47
C VAL A 127 15.07 2.50 7.37
N PRO A 128 14.14 1.55 7.06
CA PRO A 128 12.71 1.80 7.11
C PRO A 128 12.30 2.27 8.52
N THR A 129 11.86 3.51 8.62
CA THR A 129 11.59 4.16 9.92
C THR A 129 10.11 4.46 10.10
N PHE A 130 9.47 5.02 9.08
CA PHE A 130 8.03 5.27 9.05
C PHE A 130 7.43 4.62 7.82
N ALA A 131 6.18 4.19 7.91
CA ALA A 131 5.49 3.60 6.80
C ALA A 131 3.98 3.81 6.87
N SER A 132 3.35 3.71 5.71
CA SER A 132 1.91 3.70 5.57
C SER A 132 1.50 2.97 4.30
N GLY A 133 0.32 2.41 4.31
CA GLY A 133 -0.47 2.11 3.13
C GLY A 133 -1.73 2.97 3.13
N GLU A 134 -2.81 2.45 2.54
CA GLU A 134 -4.08 3.18 2.50
C GLU A 134 -4.73 3.36 3.88
N GLU A 135 -4.39 2.53 4.85
CA GLU A 135 -4.83 2.70 6.24
C GLU A 135 -4.38 4.03 6.85
N LYS A 136 -3.37 4.68 6.27
CA LYS A 136 -2.84 6.01 6.65
C LYS A 136 -2.70 6.14 8.16
N THR A 137 -2.06 5.14 8.74
CA THR A 137 -1.95 5.01 10.20
C THR A 137 -1.21 6.17 10.83
N TRP A 138 -1.78 6.70 11.89
CA TRP A 138 -1.13 7.70 12.74
C TRP A 138 -0.27 7.02 13.79
N ILE A 139 0.95 7.50 13.92
CA ILE A 139 1.93 7.00 14.86
C ILE A 139 2.32 8.15 15.78
N ASP A 140 2.00 8.01 17.07
CA ASP A 140 2.49 8.92 18.10
C ASP A 140 3.47 8.15 18.99
N ALA A 141 4.62 8.78 19.26
CA ALA A 141 5.57 8.23 20.21
C ALA A 141 4.96 8.20 21.61
N SER A 142 5.27 7.17 22.39
CA SER A 142 4.90 7.15 23.80
C SER A 142 5.44 8.38 24.54
N PRO A 143 4.73 8.89 25.56
CA PRO A 143 5.18 10.07 26.30
C PRO A 143 6.62 9.95 26.81
N GLY A 144 7.42 10.97 26.55
CA GLY A 144 8.85 11.01 26.89
C GLY A 144 9.78 10.34 25.89
N TYR A 145 9.25 9.84 24.77
CA TYR A 145 10.05 9.23 23.69
C TYR A 145 9.86 9.97 22.37
N ALA A 146 10.85 9.87 21.48
CA ALA A 146 10.76 10.38 20.11
C ALA A 146 11.82 9.74 19.19
N TRP A 147 11.58 9.83 17.89
CA TRP A 147 12.58 9.55 16.87
C TRP A 147 13.49 10.76 16.73
N LYS A 148 14.81 10.53 16.87
CA LYS A 148 15.78 11.58 16.67
C LYS A 148 15.91 11.94 15.18
N TYR A 149 15.82 13.21 14.87
CA TYR A 149 16.06 13.76 13.55
C TYR A 149 17.29 14.65 13.55
N THR A 150 18.12 14.52 12.50
CA THR A 150 19.19 15.47 12.21
C THR A 150 19.17 15.87 10.75
N THR A 151 19.55 17.10 10.47
CA THR A 151 19.62 17.66 9.12
C THR A 151 20.63 16.95 8.22
N ARG A 152 21.53 16.14 8.80
CA ARG A 152 22.55 15.34 8.08
C ARG A 152 22.01 14.00 7.58
N GLN A 153 20.88 13.53 8.11
CA GLN A 153 20.29 12.26 7.69
C GLN A 153 19.81 12.31 6.24
N HIS A 154 19.96 11.20 5.54
CA HIS A 154 19.37 11.01 4.21
C HIS A 154 17.99 10.40 4.36
N TRP A 155 17.00 11.06 3.80
CA TRP A 155 15.63 10.58 3.80
C TRP A 155 15.23 10.16 2.39
N LEU A 156 14.75 8.93 2.25
CA LEU A 156 14.24 8.38 1.01
C LEU A 156 12.77 7.99 1.19
N LEU A 157 12.03 8.05 0.12
CA LEU A 157 10.65 7.61 0.07
C LEU A 157 10.51 6.51 -0.97
N ASN A 158 10.25 5.29 -0.52
CA ASN A 158 9.80 4.19 -1.36
C ASN A 158 8.27 4.22 -1.39
N HIS A 159 7.66 4.38 -2.56
CA HIS A 159 6.21 4.50 -2.65
C HIS A 159 5.62 3.83 -3.89
N MET A 160 4.37 3.42 -3.77
CA MET A 160 3.55 2.87 -4.84
C MET A 160 2.11 3.35 -4.70
N ILE A 161 1.56 3.90 -5.78
CA ILE A 161 0.20 4.43 -5.82
C ILE A 161 -0.51 3.82 -7.03
N HIS A 162 -1.71 3.30 -6.81
CA HIS A 162 -2.54 2.76 -7.89
C HIS A 162 -3.61 3.76 -8.32
N ASN A 163 -3.75 3.94 -9.63
CA ASN A 163 -4.84 4.68 -10.24
C ASN A 163 -5.84 3.70 -10.87
N LEU A 164 -7.01 3.60 -10.28
CA LEU A 164 -8.09 2.70 -10.70
C LEU A 164 -9.01 3.34 -11.75
N THR A 165 -8.71 4.55 -12.22
CA THR A 165 -9.48 5.30 -13.20
C THR A 165 -8.83 5.24 -14.58
N PRO A 166 -9.57 5.48 -15.67
CA PRO A 166 -9.02 5.50 -17.02
C PRO A 166 -8.25 6.78 -17.37
N THR A 167 -8.14 7.74 -16.47
CA THR A 167 -7.49 9.04 -16.70
C THR A 167 -6.36 9.27 -15.69
N PRO A 168 -5.24 9.90 -16.10
CA PRO A 168 -4.20 10.30 -15.17
C PRO A 168 -4.74 11.27 -14.11
N ASP A 169 -4.21 11.21 -12.90
CA ASP A 169 -4.47 12.19 -11.82
C ASP A 169 -3.15 12.63 -11.19
N GLN A 170 -3.14 13.75 -10.49
CA GLN A 170 -1.95 14.30 -9.84
C GLN A 170 -2.15 14.40 -8.34
N VAL A 171 -1.15 13.93 -7.58
CA VAL A 171 -1.20 13.90 -6.12
C VAL A 171 0.09 14.38 -5.48
N TYR A 172 -0.03 14.80 -4.23
CA TYR A 172 1.08 14.87 -3.27
C TYR A 172 0.94 13.72 -2.26
N LEU A 173 2.02 13.04 -1.95
CA LEU A 173 2.13 12.32 -0.69
C LEU A 173 2.45 13.33 0.41
N THR A 174 1.74 13.22 1.53
CA THR A 174 1.89 14.13 2.65
C THR A 174 2.39 13.40 3.88
N MET A 175 3.18 14.12 4.66
CA MET A 175 3.69 13.68 5.94
C MET A 175 3.48 14.83 6.92
N GLU A 176 2.48 14.72 7.78
CA GLU A 176 2.30 15.62 8.92
C GLU A 176 3.08 15.06 10.09
N ILE A 177 4.01 15.83 10.64
CA ILE A 177 4.82 15.45 11.79
C ILE A 177 4.64 16.42 12.93
N ASP A 178 4.69 15.92 14.17
CA ASP A 178 4.87 16.73 15.36
C ASP A 178 6.35 16.75 15.70
N PHE A 179 6.93 17.94 15.77
CA PHE A 179 8.36 18.17 15.83
C PHE A 179 8.77 19.10 16.98
N ILE A 180 9.78 18.72 17.72
CA ILE A 180 10.42 19.52 18.78
C ILE A 180 11.86 19.82 18.35
N PRO A 181 12.26 21.10 18.15
CA PRO A 181 13.65 21.45 17.88
C PRO A 181 14.60 20.97 18.99
N ALA A 182 15.82 20.58 18.63
CA ALA A 182 16.78 20.03 19.59
C ALA A 182 17.23 21.04 20.68
N ASP A 183 17.16 22.33 20.38
CA ASP A 183 17.49 23.43 21.30
C ASP A 183 16.28 23.88 22.15
N ALA A 184 15.09 23.34 21.92
CA ALA A 184 13.93 23.67 22.74
C ALA A 184 14.05 23.07 24.16
N PRO A 185 13.56 23.79 25.21
CA PRO A 185 13.57 23.27 26.58
C PRO A 185 12.88 21.90 26.70
N GLU A 186 11.81 21.68 25.95
CA GLU A 186 11.01 20.46 25.95
C GLU A 186 11.74 19.27 25.33
N ALA A 187 12.84 19.49 24.60
CA ALA A 187 13.71 18.44 24.09
C ALA A 187 14.52 17.76 25.19
N GLN A 188 14.65 18.40 26.37
CA GLN A 188 15.42 17.85 27.48
C GLN A 188 14.72 16.62 28.05
N GLY A 189 15.48 15.53 28.20
CA GLY A 189 14.99 14.29 28.78
C GLY A 189 14.19 13.40 27.81
N ILE A 190 14.01 13.79 26.55
CA ILE A 190 13.43 12.92 25.52
C ILE A 190 14.35 11.71 25.32
N LYS A 191 13.76 10.52 25.41
CA LYS A 191 14.44 9.25 25.16
C LYS A 191 14.32 8.87 23.69
N GLU A 192 15.46 8.55 23.08
CA GLU A 192 15.48 8.13 21.68
C GLU A 192 14.88 6.74 21.50
N ILE A 193 13.99 6.62 20.53
CA ILE A 193 13.54 5.35 19.99
C ILE A 193 13.99 5.19 18.55
N THR A 194 14.23 3.96 18.16
CA THR A 194 14.50 3.54 16.79
C THR A 194 13.40 2.60 16.33
N THR A 195 13.18 2.52 15.03
CA THR A 195 12.21 1.57 14.45
C THR A 195 12.91 0.28 14.10
N ARG A 196 12.45 -0.83 14.68
CA ARG A 196 12.77 -2.16 14.18
C ARG A 196 11.71 -2.61 13.20
N TRP A 197 12.12 -2.79 11.96
CA TRP A 197 11.24 -3.28 10.90
C TRP A 197 11.03 -4.77 11.04
N MET A 198 9.78 -5.18 11.29
CA MET A 198 9.36 -6.57 11.30
C MET A 198 8.39 -6.80 10.15
N ASP A 199 8.63 -7.87 9.39
CA ASP A 199 7.92 -8.17 8.15
C ASP A 199 7.82 -9.68 7.98
N VAL A 200 6.66 -10.19 7.58
CA VAL A 200 6.46 -11.64 7.38
C VAL A 200 7.32 -12.22 6.26
N GLN A 201 7.75 -11.38 5.31
CA GLN A 201 8.67 -11.75 4.21
C GLN A 201 10.14 -11.44 4.52
N GLY A 202 10.40 -10.80 5.66
CA GLY A 202 11.69 -10.23 5.97
C GLY A 202 11.96 -8.93 5.22
N LEU A 203 13.11 -8.31 5.49
CA LEU A 203 13.48 -7.05 4.86
C LEU A 203 13.78 -7.25 3.38
N LYS A 204 12.86 -6.83 2.53
CA LYS A 204 12.94 -6.85 1.07
C LYS A 204 12.47 -5.51 0.52
N PRO A 205 12.92 -5.09 -0.69
CA PRO A 205 12.41 -3.89 -1.34
C PRO A 205 10.89 -3.91 -1.57
N TYR A 206 10.33 -5.11 -1.81
CA TYR A 206 8.90 -5.32 -2.02
C TYR A 206 8.46 -6.65 -1.36
N PRO A 207 8.05 -6.61 -0.08
CA PRO A 207 7.82 -7.80 0.72
C PRO A 207 6.38 -8.32 0.58
N VAL A 208 5.98 -8.72 -0.62
CA VAL A 208 4.62 -9.19 -0.93
C VAL A 208 4.55 -10.71 -1.11
N PHE A 209 3.35 -11.24 -0.94
CA PHE A 209 2.98 -12.63 -1.21
C PHE A 209 1.53 -12.72 -1.69
N ASP A 210 1.17 -13.86 -2.30
CA ASP A 210 -0.19 -14.11 -2.75
C ASP A 210 -0.93 -15.06 -1.82
N VAL A 211 -2.22 -14.80 -1.64
CA VAL A 211 -3.13 -15.67 -0.90
C VAL A 211 -4.19 -16.21 -1.85
N LYS A 212 -4.20 -17.51 -2.07
CA LYS A 212 -5.19 -18.16 -2.94
C LYS A 212 -6.53 -18.29 -2.23
N ARG A 213 -7.63 -18.11 -2.96
CA ARG A 213 -8.97 -18.41 -2.45
C ARG A 213 -9.04 -19.85 -1.95
N GLY A 214 -9.59 -20.03 -0.75
CA GLY A 214 -9.71 -21.35 -0.11
C GLY A 214 -8.44 -21.90 0.52
N ALA A 215 -7.32 -21.16 0.49
CA ALA A 215 -6.09 -21.55 1.17
C ALA A 215 -6.26 -21.48 2.70
N GLY A 216 -5.37 -22.18 3.42
CA GLY A 216 -5.36 -22.22 4.88
C GLY A 216 -6.48 -23.07 5.48
N LYS A 217 -6.91 -22.72 6.69
CA LYS A 217 -7.90 -23.47 7.47
C LYS A 217 -9.07 -22.57 7.86
N ASN A 218 -10.29 -23.11 7.82
CA ASN A 218 -11.51 -22.41 8.27
C ASN A 218 -11.74 -21.05 7.58
N GLY A 219 -11.29 -20.87 6.31
CA GLY A 219 -11.40 -19.63 5.57
C GLY A 219 -10.41 -18.55 6.01
N LYS A 220 -9.32 -18.94 6.65
CA LYS A 220 -8.21 -18.09 7.07
C LYS A 220 -6.89 -18.72 6.64
N TYR A 221 -5.97 -17.87 6.20
CA TYR A 221 -4.60 -18.22 5.85
C TYR A 221 -3.65 -17.41 6.72
N VAL A 222 -2.80 -18.10 7.47
CA VAL A 222 -1.79 -17.49 8.35
C VAL A 222 -0.44 -17.57 7.69
N TYR A 223 0.10 -16.45 7.27
CA TYR A 223 1.44 -16.40 6.71
C TYR A 223 2.45 -16.01 7.80
N PRO A 224 3.61 -16.68 7.91
CA PRO A 224 4.12 -17.74 7.03
C PRO A 224 3.71 -19.17 7.42
N ASP A 225 2.94 -19.36 8.49
CA ASP A 225 2.68 -20.68 9.09
C ASP A 225 1.97 -21.66 8.15
N ASP A 226 1.03 -21.16 7.33
CA ASP A 226 0.31 -21.96 6.32
C ASP A 226 1.04 -22.00 4.95
N ALA A 227 2.24 -21.43 4.86
CA ALA A 227 3.04 -21.40 3.65
C ALA A 227 4.28 -22.32 3.77
N PRO A 228 4.14 -23.66 3.62
CA PRO A 228 5.22 -24.61 3.85
C PRO A 228 6.45 -24.35 2.96
N ASP A 229 6.24 -23.68 1.84
CA ASP A 229 7.27 -23.36 0.85
C ASP A 229 7.83 -21.93 0.97
N ALA A 230 7.28 -21.11 1.87
CA ALA A 230 7.69 -19.71 2.03
C ALA A 230 9.19 -19.56 2.34
N TYR A 231 9.79 -20.61 2.89
CA TYR A 231 11.18 -20.63 3.31
C TYR A 231 12.02 -21.70 2.59
N LYS A 232 11.51 -22.35 1.53
CA LYS A 232 12.31 -23.28 0.73
C LYS A 232 13.54 -22.57 0.16
N GLY A 233 14.71 -23.12 0.45
CA GLY A 233 15.99 -22.56 -0.01
C GLY A 233 16.44 -21.26 0.69
N ALA A 234 15.74 -20.83 1.74
CA ALA A 234 16.12 -19.68 2.54
C ALA A 234 16.12 -20.02 4.04
N PRO A 235 16.97 -19.39 4.84
CA PRO A 235 16.88 -19.53 6.28
C PRO A 235 15.48 -19.16 6.75
N ARG A 236 14.88 -19.98 7.64
CA ARG A 236 13.56 -19.73 8.26
C ARG A 236 13.47 -18.44 9.10
N VAL A 237 14.47 -17.60 9.01
CA VAL A 237 14.70 -16.43 9.88
C VAL A 237 14.33 -15.10 9.24
N ARG A 238 13.72 -15.06 8.05
CA ARG A 238 13.44 -13.79 7.35
C ARG A 238 12.44 -12.89 8.07
N ASN A 239 11.45 -13.48 8.74
CA ASN A 239 10.46 -12.78 9.55
C ASN A 239 10.85 -12.74 11.05
N ARG A 240 12.07 -13.11 11.41
CA ARG A 240 12.55 -13.21 12.79
C ARG A 240 13.74 -12.29 13.01
N TRP A 241 13.78 -11.69 14.17
CA TRP A 241 14.91 -10.91 14.66
C TRP A 241 15.36 -11.42 16.02
N VAL A 242 16.63 -11.75 16.14
CA VAL A 242 17.24 -12.04 17.43
C VAL A 242 17.60 -10.72 18.09
N VAL A 243 17.01 -10.45 19.25
CA VAL A 243 17.25 -9.24 20.02
C VAL A 243 18.73 -9.18 20.41
N ASP A 244 19.42 -8.12 20.00
CA ASP A 244 20.88 -8.00 20.09
C ASP A 244 21.35 -7.32 21.39
N HIS A 245 20.44 -6.67 22.11
CA HIS A 245 20.69 -6.03 23.42
C HIS A 245 19.43 -6.01 24.27
N ASP A 246 19.58 -5.85 25.57
CA ASP A 246 18.43 -5.63 26.47
C ASP A 246 17.80 -4.28 26.17
N ALA A 247 16.50 -4.23 25.96
CA ALA A 247 15.77 -3.05 25.54
C ALA A 247 14.32 -3.03 26.03
N THR A 248 13.62 -1.93 25.79
CA THR A 248 12.18 -1.80 25.96
C THR A 248 11.50 -1.52 24.63
N LEU A 249 10.49 -2.30 24.28
CA LEU A 249 9.59 -2.00 23.17
C LEU A 249 8.55 -1.00 23.67
N VAL A 250 8.30 0.06 22.91
CA VAL A 250 7.46 1.19 23.34
C VAL A 250 6.30 1.50 22.39
N GLY A 251 6.11 0.71 21.38
CA GLY A 251 4.96 0.84 20.47
C GLY A 251 5.10 -0.05 19.25
N THR A 252 3.96 -0.45 18.70
CA THR A 252 3.89 -1.17 17.43
C THR A 252 2.53 -1.00 16.78
N ILE A 253 2.48 -1.23 15.50
CA ILE A 253 1.30 -1.16 14.65
C ILE A 253 1.43 -2.17 13.53
N GLY A 254 0.31 -2.66 13.01
CA GLY A 254 0.27 -3.54 11.87
C GLY A 254 -0.05 -2.81 10.56
N HIS A 255 0.31 -3.47 9.46
CA HIS A 255 -0.09 -3.12 8.10
C HIS A 255 -0.53 -4.38 7.37
N VAL A 256 -1.68 -4.32 6.71
CA VAL A 256 -2.22 -5.36 5.83
C VAL A 256 -2.87 -4.73 4.61
N HIS A 257 -2.98 -5.51 3.53
CA HIS A 257 -3.79 -5.15 2.36
C HIS A 257 -5.21 -5.71 2.47
N PRO A 258 -6.14 -5.37 1.55
CA PRO A 258 -7.47 -5.97 1.50
C PRO A 258 -7.41 -7.49 1.61
N GLY A 259 -8.33 -8.06 2.38
CA GLY A 259 -8.32 -9.47 2.77
C GLY A 259 -7.61 -9.74 4.09
N GLY A 260 -6.73 -8.86 4.54
CA GLY A 260 -6.02 -8.98 5.81
C GLY A 260 -6.94 -8.82 7.01
N LEU A 261 -6.78 -9.65 8.03
CA LEU A 261 -7.57 -9.61 9.26
C LEU A 261 -6.77 -9.02 10.42
N ASN A 262 -5.52 -9.38 10.52
CA ASN A 262 -4.61 -8.90 11.57
C ASN A 262 -3.16 -9.22 11.25
N THR A 263 -2.25 -8.57 12.01
CA THR A 263 -0.86 -8.96 12.19
C THR A 263 -0.59 -9.21 13.66
N ASP A 264 0.24 -10.21 13.96
CA ASP A 264 0.62 -10.59 15.32
C ASP A 264 2.13 -10.43 15.54
N LEU A 265 2.51 -9.78 16.63
CA LEU A 265 3.89 -9.70 17.12
C LEU A 265 4.12 -10.74 18.19
N TRP A 266 5.15 -11.55 18.02
CA TRP A 266 5.50 -12.66 18.91
C TRP A 266 6.90 -12.48 19.47
N LEU A 267 7.12 -13.01 20.69
CA LEU A 267 8.43 -13.13 21.33
C LEU A 267 8.65 -14.56 21.80
N GLU A 268 9.85 -15.07 21.57
CA GLU A 268 10.26 -16.41 22.00
C GLU A 268 11.48 -16.30 22.92
N ARG A 269 11.46 -17.04 24.05
CA ARG A 269 12.56 -17.20 25.00
C ARG A 269 12.52 -18.59 25.61
N GLY A 270 13.63 -19.32 25.58
CA GLY A 270 13.72 -20.64 26.19
C GLY A 270 12.66 -21.64 25.69
N GLY A 271 12.33 -21.60 24.42
CA GLY A 271 11.31 -22.47 23.78
C GLY A 271 9.85 -22.09 24.07
N LYS A 272 9.60 -21.05 24.87
CA LYS A 272 8.27 -20.48 25.09
C LYS A 272 8.01 -19.35 24.12
N LYS A 273 6.79 -19.30 23.53
CA LYS A 273 6.35 -18.24 22.61
C LYS A 273 5.16 -17.51 23.19
N VAL A 274 5.22 -16.18 23.21
CA VAL A 274 4.19 -15.29 23.74
C VAL A 274 3.80 -14.28 22.69
N ASN A 275 2.49 -14.04 22.52
CA ASN A 275 1.98 -12.94 21.71
C ASN A 275 2.13 -11.64 22.51
N LEU A 276 2.82 -10.64 21.93
CA LEU A 276 3.00 -9.34 22.55
C LEU A 276 1.87 -8.38 22.22
N PHE A 277 1.44 -8.39 20.95
CA PHE A 277 0.36 -7.53 20.46
C PHE A 277 -0.24 -8.10 19.19
N ARG A 278 -1.55 -7.90 19.02
CA ARG A 278 -2.29 -8.12 17.79
C ARG A 278 -2.81 -6.80 17.27
N SER A 279 -2.41 -6.42 16.07
CA SER A 279 -2.98 -5.30 15.34
C SER A 279 -4.11 -5.82 14.47
N ASP A 280 -5.34 -5.51 14.84
CA ASP A 280 -6.54 -5.91 14.11
C ASP A 280 -6.87 -4.89 13.02
N ALA A 281 -7.27 -5.40 11.86
CA ALA A 281 -7.80 -4.60 10.77
C ALA A 281 -9.29 -4.31 10.98
N HIS A 282 -9.66 -3.04 10.95
CA HIS A 282 -11.04 -2.58 11.02
C HIS A 282 -11.47 -2.06 9.65
N TYR A 283 -12.40 -2.76 9.01
CA TYR A 283 -12.93 -2.38 7.69
C TYR A 283 -14.22 -1.58 7.85
N PHE A 284 -14.26 -0.43 7.20
CA PHE A 284 -15.44 0.44 7.20
C PHE A 284 -16.46 0.07 6.11
N ASP A 285 -16.07 -0.79 5.17
CA ASP A 285 -16.99 -1.36 4.20
C ASP A 285 -17.89 -2.41 4.87
N PRO A 286 -19.23 -2.31 4.72
CA PRO A 286 -20.16 -3.30 5.28
C PRO A 286 -19.92 -4.74 4.78
N ALA A 287 -19.30 -4.91 3.62
CA ALA A 287 -18.91 -6.22 3.10
C ALA A 287 -17.67 -6.81 3.80
N GLY A 288 -16.97 -6.04 4.64
CA GLY A 288 -15.83 -6.49 5.45
C GLY A 288 -14.48 -6.44 4.73
N PRO A 289 -13.58 -7.43 4.92
CA PRO A 289 -12.17 -7.35 4.54
C PRO A 289 -11.92 -7.51 3.03
N ILE A 290 -12.58 -6.71 2.20
CA ILE A 290 -12.47 -6.71 0.75
C ILE A 290 -12.18 -5.33 0.18
N SER A 291 -11.90 -4.36 1.04
CA SER A 291 -11.80 -2.94 0.74
C SER A 291 -10.45 -2.38 1.18
N TRP A 292 -10.05 -1.28 0.57
CA TRP A 292 -8.94 -0.45 1.02
C TRP A 292 -9.35 0.58 2.10
N ASP A 293 -10.65 0.70 2.43
CA ASP A 293 -11.12 1.55 3.54
C ASP A 293 -10.96 0.79 4.87
N VAL A 294 -9.75 0.77 5.36
CA VAL A 294 -9.30 -0.02 6.52
C VAL A 294 -8.50 0.85 7.49
N GLY A 295 -8.75 0.66 8.78
CA GLY A 295 -7.92 1.18 9.86
C GLY A 295 -7.25 0.02 10.62
N MET A 296 -6.09 0.27 11.22
CA MET A 296 -5.36 -0.71 12.03
C MET A 296 -5.35 -0.30 13.49
N THR A 297 -5.33 -1.26 14.38
CA THR A 297 -5.10 -0.97 15.79
C THR A 297 -3.62 -0.79 16.08
N VAL A 298 -3.30 0.18 16.92
CA VAL A 298 -1.96 0.50 17.42
C VAL A 298 -1.92 0.26 18.94
N THR A 299 -0.76 -0.03 19.48
CA THR A 299 -0.55 -0.12 20.93
C THR A 299 -0.91 1.20 21.62
N ARG A 300 -1.37 1.11 22.86
CA ARG A 300 -1.61 2.31 23.68
C ARG A 300 -0.29 3.01 24.02
N PRO A 301 -0.31 4.33 24.29
CA PRO A 301 0.90 5.09 24.59
C PRO A 301 1.69 4.57 25.80
N GLU A 302 1.04 3.97 26.77
CA GLU A 302 1.65 3.38 27.97
C GLU A 302 2.23 1.98 27.76
N TRP A 303 2.04 1.37 26.58
CA TRP A 303 2.51 0.03 26.28
C TRP A 303 4.04 -0.06 26.30
N LYS A 304 4.56 -0.90 27.20
CA LYS A 304 5.99 -1.16 27.34
C LYS A 304 6.26 -2.64 27.62
N VAL A 305 7.14 -3.22 26.82
CA VAL A 305 7.55 -4.62 26.97
C VAL A 305 9.05 -4.72 27.07
N ALA A 306 9.54 -5.32 28.15
CA ALA A 306 10.96 -5.58 28.34
C ALA A 306 11.38 -6.80 27.51
N VAL A 307 12.41 -6.64 26.70
CA VAL A 307 13.05 -7.71 25.92
C VAL A 307 14.50 -7.86 26.33
N LYS A 308 15.00 -9.09 26.20
CA LYS A 308 16.37 -9.43 26.58
C LYS A 308 17.18 -9.84 25.35
N LYS A 309 18.47 -9.60 25.42
CA LYS A 309 19.40 -10.13 24.42
C LYS A 309 19.23 -11.64 24.28
N GLY A 310 19.09 -12.08 23.04
CA GLY A 310 18.85 -13.49 22.70
C GLY A 310 17.38 -13.90 22.59
N ASP A 311 16.43 -13.06 23.00
CA ASP A 311 15.02 -13.25 22.66
C ASP A 311 14.84 -13.26 21.14
N VAL A 312 13.81 -13.93 20.63
CA VAL A 312 13.51 -13.95 19.20
C VAL A 312 12.15 -13.34 18.94
N MET A 313 12.13 -12.19 18.30
CA MET A 313 10.92 -11.50 17.85
C MET A 313 10.52 -12.00 16.47
N SER A 314 9.23 -12.23 16.25
CA SER A 314 8.68 -12.64 14.93
C SER A 314 7.29 -12.06 14.70
N VAL A 315 6.86 -12.04 13.43
CA VAL A 315 5.52 -11.59 13.03
C VAL A 315 4.82 -12.65 12.20
N THR A 316 3.48 -12.68 12.30
CA THR A 316 2.59 -13.44 11.42
C THR A 316 1.45 -12.53 10.97
N THR A 317 0.83 -12.84 9.84
CA THR A 317 -0.36 -12.12 9.35
C THR A 317 -1.44 -13.09 8.94
N THR A 318 -2.70 -12.72 9.14
CA THR A 318 -3.86 -13.56 8.83
C THR A 318 -4.70 -12.91 7.74
N TYR A 319 -5.04 -13.68 6.70
CA TYR A 319 -5.88 -13.26 5.58
C TYR A 319 -7.16 -14.09 5.50
N GLU A 320 -8.26 -13.43 5.11
CA GLU A 320 -9.54 -14.06 4.77
C GLU A 320 -9.43 -14.75 3.39
N THR A 321 -9.93 -15.98 3.24
CA THR A 321 -9.80 -16.73 1.98
C THR A 321 -11.09 -17.28 1.41
N ARG A 322 -12.25 -16.94 1.98
CA ARG A 322 -13.54 -17.42 1.51
C ARG A 322 -14.02 -16.68 0.26
N ARG A 323 -13.79 -15.35 0.21
CA ARG A 323 -14.38 -14.47 -0.80
C ARG A 323 -13.55 -14.33 -2.06
N GLY A 324 -12.22 -14.32 -1.94
CA GLY A 324 -11.34 -14.09 -3.08
C GLY A 324 -9.93 -14.58 -2.87
N ALA A 325 -9.14 -14.50 -3.91
CA ALA A 325 -7.69 -14.51 -3.84
C ALA A 325 -7.20 -13.07 -3.60
N TRP A 326 -6.07 -12.91 -2.95
CA TRP A 326 -5.47 -11.62 -2.63
C TRP A 326 -4.05 -11.60 -3.18
N TYR A 327 -3.71 -10.56 -3.90
CA TYR A 327 -2.44 -10.46 -4.61
C TYR A 327 -1.60 -9.35 -4.03
N GLU A 328 -0.27 -9.54 -4.09
CA GLU A 328 0.70 -8.57 -3.63
C GLU A 328 0.37 -8.04 -2.23
N VAL A 329 -0.05 -8.95 -1.35
CA VAL A 329 -0.41 -8.58 0.03
C VAL A 329 0.80 -8.58 0.94
N MET A 330 0.70 -7.83 2.04
CA MET A 330 1.77 -7.62 3.01
C MET A 330 1.33 -8.00 4.42
N GLY A 331 2.29 -8.17 5.31
CA GLY A 331 2.09 -8.28 6.75
C GLY A 331 3.30 -7.69 7.46
N ILE A 332 3.18 -6.43 7.91
CA ILE A 332 4.28 -5.65 8.46
C ILE A 332 3.92 -5.13 9.84
N MET A 333 4.88 -5.12 10.75
CA MET A 333 4.76 -4.52 12.10
C MET A 333 6.06 -3.80 12.45
N PRO A 334 6.19 -2.49 12.17
CA PRO A 334 7.29 -1.72 12.72
C PRO A 334 7.15 -1.61 14.25
N VAL A 335 8.25 -1.75 14.96
CA VAL A 335 8.30 -1.75 16.42
C VAL A 335 9.23 -0.65 16.91
N GLY A 336 8.74 0.25 17.74
CA GLY A 336 9.55 1.24 18.45
C GLY A 336 10.35 0.56 19.56
N ILE A 337 11.68 0.74 19.55
CA ILE A 337 12.60 0.13 20.51
C ILE A 337 13.56 1.17 21.08
N THR A 338 13.81 1.11 22.38
CA THR A 338 14.79 1.95 23.06
C THR A 338 16.20 1.39 22.90
N LYS A 339 17.22 2.25 22.99
CA LYS A 339 18.63 1.82 22.98
C LYS A 339 19.08 1.13 24.26
N THR A 340 18.40 1.40 25.36
CA THR A 340 18.69 0.85 26.68
C THR A 340 17.38 0.46 27.36
N PRO A 341 17.40 -0.49 28.30
CA PRO A 341 16.20 -0.83 29.06
C PRO A 341 15.60 0.39 29.77
N ASP A 342 14.28 0.52 29.70
CA ASP A 342 13.52 1.59 30.35
C ASP A 342 12.21 1.07 30.96
N GLY A 343 12.32 0.04 31.78
CA GLY A 343 11.18 -0.62 32.40
C GLY A 343 10.39 -1.48 31.39
N GLY A 344 9.11 -1.65 31.69
CA GLY A 344 8.21 -2.50 30.90
C GLY A 344 7.98 -3.87 31.51
N VAL A 345 6.94 -4.57 31.03
CA VAL A 345 6.57 -5.90 31.49
C VAL A 345 7.44 -6.94 30.80
N ASP A 346 8.09 -7.83 31.54
CA ASP A 346 8.68 -9.04 30.97
C ASP A 346 7.54 -10.03 30.63
N PRO A 347 7.28 -10.36 29.34
CA PRO A 347 6.11 -11.11 28.92
C PRO A 347 6.14 -12.59 29.36
N PHE A 348 7.26 -13.07 29.88
CA PHE A 348 7.38 -14.45 30.39
C PHE A 348 7.09 -14.56 31.90
N THR A 349 7.03 -13.43 32.61
CA THR A 349 6.77 -13.38 34.07
C THR A 349 5.58 -12.49 34.44
N GLY A 350 5.16 -11.58 33.52
CA GLY A 350 4.05 -10.67 33.71
C GLY A 350 3.06 -10.68 32.55
N GLN A 351 1.93 -10.02 32.72
CA GLN A 351 0.88 -9.91 31.71
C GLN A 351 1.06 -8.62 30.89
N VAL A 352 1.28 -8.77 29.59
CA VAL A 352 1.34 -7.65 28.64
C VAL A 352 -0.09 -7.15 28.36
N ASP A 353 -0.30 -5.85 28.40
CA ASP A 353 -1.56 -5.24 27.90
C ASP A 353 -1.60 -5.31 26.37
N ARG A 354 -2.56 -6.07 25.84
CA ARG A 354 -2.74 -6.28 24.40
C ARG A 354 -3.86 -5.44 23.80
N ARG A 355 -4.46 -4.55 24.59
CA ARG A 355 -5.51 -3.68 24.11
C ARG A 355 -4.90 -2.63 23.18
N GLY A 356 -5.48 -2.51 21.96
CA GLY A 356 -5.10 -1.50 21.00
C GLY A 356 -6.12 -0.35 20.94
N VAL A 357 -5.74 0.70 20.24
CA VAL A 357 -6.63 1.79 19.84
C VAL A 357 -6.66 1.88 18.31
N LEU A 358 -7.82 2.22 17.74
CA LEU A 358 -7.92 2.40 16.30
C LEU A 358 -7.19 3.68 15.91
N SER A 359 -6.26 3.59 14.96
CA SER A 359 -5.41 4.71 14.55
C SER A 359 -6.03 5.62 13.51
N HIS A 360 -7.08 5.14 12.84
CA HIS A 360 -7.68 5.82 11.69
C HIS A 360 -9.19 5.57 11.67
N GLY A 361 -9.94 6.57 11.30
CA GLY A 361 -11.38 6.47 11.09
C GLY A 361 -11.73 6.37 9.60
N ARG A 362 -13.01 6.13 9.32
CA ARG A 362 -13.53 6.10 7.95
C ARG A 362 -13.38 7.47 7.28
N LEU A 363 -12.94 7.48 6.02
CA LEU A 363 -12.93 8.67 5.19
C LEU A 363 -14.34 8.99 4.66
N PRO A 364 -14.84 10.24 4.77
CA PRO A 364 -16.22 10.59 4.37
C PRO A 364 -16.57 10.26 2.91
N GLU A 365 -15.61 10.35 2.01
CA GLU A 365 -15.74 10.06 0.59
C GLU A 365 -15.83 8.57 0.26
N ASN A 366 -15.59 7.68 1.22
CA ASN A 366 -15.54 6.24 1.04
C ASN A 366 -16.81 5.55 1.58
N ILE A 367 -17.99 6.06 1.24
CA ILE A 367 -19.28 5.56 1.74
C ILE A 367 -20.10 4.77 0.71
N ASP A 368 -19.58 4.55 -0.49
CA ASP A 368 -20.29 3.93 -1.61
C ASP A 368 -20.07 2.40 -1.70
N SER A 369 -19.98 1.75 -0.55
CA SER A 369 -19.71 0.32 -0.39
C SER A 369 -20.39 -0.56 -1.44
N GLY A 370 -19.59 -1.37 -2.16
CA GLY A 370 -20.07 -2.28 -3.20
C GLY A 370 -20.55 -1.60 -4.49
N GLY A 371 -20.45 -0.28 -4.59
CA GLY A 371 -20.88 0.52 -5.73
C GLY A 371 -22.42 0.65 -5.87
N LYS A 372 -22.85 1.60 -6.69
CA LYS A 372 -24.25 1.89 -6.98
C LYS A 372 -24.65 1.38 -8.36
N PRO A 373 -25.91 0.94 -8.58
CA PRO A 373 -26.38 0.62 -9.93
C PRO A 373 -26.13 1.78 -10.89
N ASN A 374 -25.57 1.48 -12.05
CA ASN A 374 -25.29 2.48 -13.09
C ASN A 374 -26.09 2.12 -14.36
N PRO A 375 -27.17 2.86 -14.67
CA PRO A 375 -28.00 2.58 -15.84
C PRO A 375 -27.26 2.79 -17.18
N GLY A 376 -26.17 3.57 -17.18
CA GLY A 376 -25.32 3.76 -18.36
C GLY A 376 -24.45 2.55 -18.71
N LEU A 377 -24.31 1.56 -17.81
CA LEU A 377 -23.55 0.35 -18.07
C LEU A 377 -24.45 -0.74 -18.67
N SER A 378 -23.95 -1.40 -19.71
CA SER A 378 -24.66 -2.48 -20.40
C SER A 378 -25.01 -3.63 -19.45
N ASN A 379 -26.27 -4.12 -19.56
CA ASN A 379 -26.69 -5.33 -18.87
C ASN A 379 -26.51 -6.54 -19.81
N PRO A 380 -25.52 -7.42 -19.61
CA PRO A 380 -25.23 -8.52 -20.52
C PRO A 380 -26.33 -9.57 -20.57
N LEU A 381 -27.22 -9.63 -19.57
CA LEU A 381 -28.38 -10.55 -19.59
C LEU A 381 -29.40 -10.19 -20.68
N ARG A 382 -29.41 -8.90 -21.10
CA ARG A 382 -30.32 -8.38 -22.15
C ARG A 382 -29.68 -8.26 -23.53
N LEU A 383 -28.37 -8.44 -23.63
CA LEU A 383 -27.63 -8.36 -24.89
C LEU A 383 -27.80 -9.66 -25.68
N ARG A 384 -27.77 -9.55 -27.01
CA ARG A 384 -27.68 -10.73 -27.91
C ARG A 384 -26.32 -11.39 -27.75
N ASP A 385 -26.20 -12.65 -28.18
CA ASP A 385 -24.92 -13.35 -28.22
C ASP A 385 -23.92 -12.66 -29.13
N GLY A 386 -22.67 -12.66 -28.70
CA GLY A 386 -21.51 -12.37 -29.51
C GLY A 386 -21.06 -13.60 -30.32
N PRO A 387 -19.84 -13.56 -30.86
CA PRO A 387 -19.27 -14.70 -31.58
C PRO A 387 -18.90 -15.85 -30.62
N TYR A 388 -18.83 -17.06 -31.18
CA TYR A 388 -18.14 -18.17 -30.53
C TYR A 388 -16.63 -17.89 -30.57
N VAL A 389 -16.00 -18.00 -29.41
CA VAL A 389 -14.57 -17.76 -29.28
C VAL A 389 -13.94 -18.77 -28.32
N ASP A 390 -12.66 -19.03 -28.53
CA ASP A 390 -11.82 -19.83 -27.63
C ASP A 390 -10.84 -18.94 -26.84
N ARG A 391 -10.76 -17.64 -27.21
CA ARG A 391 -9.82 -16.67 -26.67
C ARG A 391 -10.44 -15.27 -26.61
N ILE A 392 -10.06 -14.51 -25.58
CA ILE A 392 -10.25 -13.06 -25.41
C ILE A 392 -8.89 -12.41 -25.16
N VAL A 393 -8.60 -11.35 -25.90
CA VAL A 393 -7.35 -10.58 -25.78
C VAL A 393 -7.64 -9.28 -25.04
N ILE A 394 -6.78 -8.99 -24.06
CA ILE A 394 -6.75 -7.71 -23.32
C ILE A 394 -5.71 -6.84 -23.99
N LYS A 395 -6.08 -5.63 -24.38
CA LYS A 395 -5.19 -4.63 -24.98
C LYS A 395 -5.74 -3.22 -24.78
N ASN A 396 -4.88 -2.29 -24.37
CA ASN A 396 -5.26 -0.89 -24.12
C ASN A 396 -6.46 -0.79 -23.16
N PHE A 397 -6.40 -1.51 -22.04
CA PHE A 397 -7.45 -1.54 -21.01
C PHE A 397 -8.84 -1.96 -21.54
N ALA A 398 -8.91 -2.78 -22.57
CA ALA A 398 -10.15 -3.26 -23.16
C ALA A 398 -10.07 -4.75 -23.52
N PHE A 399 -11.22 -5.42 -23.54
CA PHE A 399 -11.36 -6.79 -24.05
C PHE A 399 -11.75 -6.73 -25.54
N ASP A 400 -11.10 -7.51 -26.39
CA ASP A 400 -11.41 -7.55 -27.83
C ASP A 400 -12.81 -8.14 -28.11
N GLN A 401 -13.27 -9.02 -27.25
CA GLN A 401 -14.60 -9.66 -27.31
C GLN A 401 -15.30 -9.60 -25.94
N GLY A 402 -16.61 -9.39 -25.96
CA GLY A 402 -17.41 -9.38 -24.75
C GLY A 402 -17.23 -8.14 -23.85
N ASP A 403 -16.57 -7.10 -24.33
CA ASP A 403 -16.32 -5.87 -23.58
C ASP A 403 -17.62 -5.07 -23.42
N LEU A 404 -18.07 -4.93 -22.17
CA LEU A 404 -19.34 -4.26 -21.85
C LEU A 404 -19.31 -2.73 -22.04
N SER A 405 -18.15 -2.14 -22.26
CA SER A 405 -18.00 -0.71 -22.58
C SER A 405 -18.29 -0.41 -24.06
N ARG A 406 -18.39 -1.42 -24.91
CA ARG A 406 -18.58 -1.29 -26.36
C ARG A 406 -20.04 -1.53 -26.75
N SER A 407 -20.55 -0.74 -27.68
CA SER A 407 -21.87 -0.93 -28.31
C SER A 407 -21.86 -1.82 -29.55
N SER A 408 -20.70 -2.17 -30.09
CA SER A 408 -20.50 -2.99 -31.28
C SER A 408 -20.77 -4.49 -31.05
N ARG A 409 -20.62 -5.32 -32.10
CA ARG A 409 -20.69 -6.79 -31.97
C ARG A 409 -19.69 -7.34 -30.95
N ALA A 410 -18.49 -6.74 -30.84
CA ALA A 410 -17.48 -7.09 -29.87
C ALA A 410 -17.92 -6.80 -28.41
N GLY A 411 -18.87 -5.90 -28.21
CA GLY A 411 -19.48 -5.60 -26.91
C GLY A 411 -20.56 -6.60 -26.47
N ARG A 412 -20.92 -7.59 -27.32
CA ARG A 412 -21.87 -8.63 -26.93
C ARG A 412 -21.15 -9.75 -26.17
N PRO A 413 -21.80 -10.41 -25.19
CA PRO A 413 -21.18 -11.52 -24.48
C PRO A 413 -20.64 -12.57 -25.47
N ALA A 414 -19.34 -12.82 -25.45
CA ALA A 414 -18.71 -13.88 -26.22
C ALA A 414 -19.30 -15.24 -25.85
N VAL A 415 -19.34 -16.20 -26.79
CA VAL A 415 -19.89 -17.52 -26.52
C VAL A 415 -18.78 -18.56 -26.47
N VAL A 416 -18.84 -19.42 -25.46
CA VAL A 416 -17.97 -20.58 -25.31
C VAL A 416 -18.83 -21.84 -25.16
N ALA A 417 -18.44 -22.93 -25.84
CA ALA A 417 -19.16 -24.18 -25.74
C ALA A 417 -18.98 -24.82 -24.35
N ARG A 418 -20.03 -25.46 -23.82
CA ARG A 418 -19.99 -26.21 -22.56
C ARG A 418 -18.85 -27.22 -22.55
N GLY A 419 -18.14 -27.30 -21.42
CA GLY A 419 -16.99 -28.22 -21.28
C GLY A 419 -15.69 -27.68 -21.90
N LYS A 420 -15.74 -26.54 -22.58
CA LYS A 420 -14.53 -25.84 -23.05
C LYS A 420 -14.14 -24.73 -22.09
N SER A 421 -12.85 -24.42 -22.08
CA SER A 421 -12.31 -23.27 -21.33
C SER A 421 -12.05 -22.10 -22.28
N LEU A 422 -12.30 -20.89 -21.82
CA LEU A 422 -11.99 -19.65 -22.51
C LEU A 422 -10.60 -19.17 -22.09
N LEU A 423 -9.73 -18.87 -23.05
CA LEU A 423 -8.39 -18.35 -22.82
C LEU A 423 -8.43 -16.83 -22.78
N PHE A 424 -7.93 -16.23 -21.72
CA PHE A 424 -7.60 -14.80 -21.65
C PHE A 424 -6.12 -14.58 -21.86
N VAL A 425 -5.76 -13.55 -22.62
CA VAL A 425 -4.38 -13.20 -22.96
C VAL A 425 -4.18 -11.71 -22.75
N ASN A 426 -3.31 -11.32 -21.84
CA ASN A 426 -2.87 -9.93 -21.69
C ASN A 426 -1.84 -9.61 -22.77
N ARG A 427 -2.13 -8.59 -23.59
CA ARG A 427 -1.28 -8.03 -24.64
C ARG A 427 -1.20 -6.51 -24.54
N ASP A 428 -1.37 -5.94 -23.37
CA ASP A 428 -1.07 -4.53 -23.20
C ASP A 428 0.41 -4.27 -23.50
N PRO A 429 0.73 -3.14 -24.15
CA PRO A 429 2.11 -2.80 -24.56
C PRO A 429 3.07 -2.82 -23.38
N GLU A 430 2.63 -2.31 -22.22
CA GLU A 430 3.39 -2.40 -20.98
C GLU A 430 2.89 -3.62 -20.18
N LEU A 431 3.64 -4.71 -20.20
CA LEU A 431 3.26 -5.93 -19.47
C LEU A 431 3.31 -5.77 -17.95
N THR A 432 3.93 -4.69 -17.45
CA THR A 432 3.87 -4.26 -16.05
C THR A 432 2.49 -3.69 -15.68
N VAL A 433 1.67 -3.33 -16.66
CA VAL A 433 0.23 -3.12 -16.45
C VAL A 433 -0.42 -4.50 -16.36
N PHE A 434 -0.62 -4.98 -15.16
CA PHE A 434 -1.27 -6.27 -14.96
C PHE A 434 -2.80 -6.12 -14.89
N HIS A 435 -3.50 -7.17 -15.28
CA HIS A 435 -4.94 -7.27 -15.23
C HIS A 435 -5.38 -8.48 -14.41
N THR A 436 -6.65 -8.50 -14.01
CA THR A 436 -7.28 -9.71 -13.47
C THR A 436 -8.55 -10.02 -14.23
N ILE A 437 -8.95 -11.29 -14.23
CA ILE A 437 -10.26 -11.74 -14.68
C ILE A 437 -11.00 -12.27 -13.47
N THR A 438 -11.67 -11.36 -12.79
CA THR A 438 -12.39 -11.67 -11.55
C THR A 438 -13.87 -11.71 -11.81
N GLY A 439 -14.51 -12.83 -11.50
CA GLY A 439 -15.94 -12.98 -11.68
C GLY A 439 -16.74 -12.05 -10.77
N CYS A 440 -17.85 -11.54 -11.29
CA CYS A 440 -18.84 -10.80 -10.51
C CYS A 440 -20.25 -11.33 -10.82
N LYS A 441 -21.20 -11.11 -9.91
CA LYS A 441 -22.59 -11.51 -10.10
C LYS A 441 -23.23 -10.71 -11.24
N ALA A 442 -23.76 -11.38 -12.25
CA ALA A 442 -24.48 -10.71 -13.33
C ALA A 442 -25.69 -9.91 -12.79
N PRO A 443 -25.93 -8.70 -13.28
CA PRO A 443 -25.37 -8.05 -14.47
C PRO A 443 -24.04 -7.33 -14.28
N CYS A 444 -23.45 -7.23 -13.10
CA CYS A 444 -22.18 -6.56 -12.81
C CYS A 444 -22.12 -5.11 -13.35
N ASN A 445 -23.23 -4.38 -13.24
CA ASN A 445 -23.42 -3.04 -13.80
C ASN A 445 -23.54 -1.95 -12.75
N LYS A 446 -22.75 -2.06 -11.69
CA LYS A 446 -22.62 -1.02 -10.68
C LYS A 446 -21.45 -0.06 -11.01
N THR A 447 -21.49 1.15 -10.48
CA THR A 447 -20.29 2.00 -10.42
C THR A 447 -19.21 1.30 -9.61
N ALA A 448 -17.94 1.61 -9.89
CA ALA A 448 -16.88 1.16 -9.00
C ALA A 448 -17.05 1.83 -7.63
N GLY A 449 -17.07 1.03 -6.57
CA GLY A 449 -17.17 1.45 -5.19
C GLY A 449 -16.14 0.72 -4.34
N ILE A 450 -16.06 1.07 -3.08
CA ILE A 450 -15.23 0.36 -2.13
C ILE A 450 -15.75 -1.07 -1.99
N GLY A 451 -14.84 -2.05 -2.08
CA GLY A 451 -15.22 -3.45 -2.02
C GLY A 451 -15.94 -4.01 -3.26
N PHE A 452 -16.26 -3.15 -4.24
CA PHE A 452 -16.80 -3.58 -5.52
C PHE A 452 -15.76 -4.38 -6.32
N PRO A 453 -16.17 -5.40 -7.02
CA PRO A 453 -17.42 -6.17 -6.93
C PRO A 453 -17.24 -7.48 -6.14
N LEU A 454 -16.22 -7.61 -5.34
CA LEU A 454 -16.00 -8.79 -4.49
C LEU A 454 -17.12 -8.96 -3.46
N ALA A 455 -17.83 -7.89 -3.13
CA ALA A 455 -19.02 -7.94 -2.29
C ALA A 455 -20.11 -8.88 -2.82
N ASP A 456 -20.18 -9.04 -4.16
CA ASP A 456 -21.15 -9.93 -4.82
C ASP A 456 -20.67 -11.40 -4.90
N GLY A 457 -19.47 -11.71 -4.41
CA GLY A 457 -18.82 -13.01 -4.55
C GLY A 457 -18.19 -13.21 -5.93
N ALA A 458 -17.00 -13.79 -5.97
CA ALA A 458 -16.27 -14.08 -7.20
C ALA A 458 -16.41 -15.57 -7.57
N PRO A 459 -17.13 -15.94 -8.66
CA PRO A 459 -17.25 -17.35 -9.06
C PRO A 459 -15.92 -17.93 -9.56
N PHE A 460 -15.05 -17.07 -10.09
CA PHE A 460 -13.66 -17.40 -10.50
C PHE A 460 -12.79 -16.16 -10.38
N ASP A 461 -11.48 -16.39 -10.31
CA ASP A 461 -10.48 -15.35 -10.23
C ASP A 461 -9.19 -15.84 -10.91
N SER A 462 -8.68 -15.05 -11.84
CA SER A 462 -7.47 -15.43 -12.59
C SER A 462 -6.19 -15.28 -11.78
N GLY A 463 -6.18 -14.43 -10.78
CA GLY A 463 -4.96 -13.81 -10.35
C GLY A 463 -4.45 -12.79 -11.37
N GLU A 464 -3.28 -12.26 -11.12
CA GLU A 464 -2.65 -11.28 -11.98
C GLU A 464 -2.24 -11.87 -13.34
N LEU A 465 -2.50 -11.12 -14.39
CA LEU A 465 -2.08 -11.39 -15.76
C LEU A 465 -1.20 -10.23 -16.24
N GLY A 466 0.10 -10.38 -16.15
CA GLY A 466 1.10 -9.38 -16.42
C GLY A 466 2.39 -9.69 -15.67
N TYR A 467 3.22 -8.69 -15.51
CA TYR A 467 4.45 -8.80 -14.72
C TYR A 467 4.32 -7.90 -13.49
N GLY A 468 5.06 -8.24 -12.44
CA GLY A 468 5.10 -7.48 -11.21
C GLY A 468 5.60 -6.04 -11.43
N PRO A 469 5.52 -5.20 -10.36
CA PRO A 469 5.94 -3.83 -10.47
C PRO A 469 7.42 -3.70 -10.84
N VAL A 470 7.76 -2.61 -11.51
CA VAL A 470 9.14 -2.19 -11.71
C VAL A 470 9.57 -1.25 -10.60
N VAL A 471 10.83 -1.32 -10.21
CA VAL A 471 11.44 -0.30 -9.34
C VAL A 471 12.05 0.77 -10.21
N ASN A 472 11.70 2.01 -9.93
CA ASN A 472 12.32 3.18 -10.52
C ASN A 472 13.23 3.84 -9.46
N LEU A 473 14.52 3.91 -9.78
CA LEU A 473 15.56 4.54 -8.99
C LEU A 473 16.12 5.81 -9.65
N ASP A 474 15.45 6.34 -10.68
CA ASP A 474 15.96 7.44 -11.53
C ASP A 474 16.34 8.68 -10.73
N SER A 475 15.68 8.92 -9.59
CA SER A 475 16.02 10.03 -8.71
C SER A 475 17.32 9.81 -7.90
N LEU A 476 17.77 8.57 -7.76
CA LEU A 476 18.93 8.18 -6.97
C LEU A 476 20.17 7.93 -7.84
N ILE A 477 19.99 7.42 -9.03
CA ILE A 477 21.06 7.01 -9.96
C ILE A 477 20.82 7.72 -11.29
N LYS A 478 21.52 8.81 -11.53
CA LYS A 478 21.59 9.43 -12.85
C LYS A 478 22.37 8.47 -13.76
N ASP A 479 21.79 8.08 -14.88
CA ASP A 479 22.38 7.22 -15.94
C ASP A 479 22.22 5.70 -15.73
N SER A 480 21.26 5.20 -14.98
CA SER A 480 20.88 3.80 -15.14
C SER A 480 19.99 3.69 -16.38
N ASP A 481 20.52 3.10 -17.45
CA ASP A 481 19.68 2.56 -18.51
C ASP A 481 18.61 1.69 -17.85
N ASP A 482 17.38 2.12 -17.95
CA ASP A 482 16.08 1.55 -17.59
C ASP A 482 16.09 0.03 -17.20
N GLU A 483 16.89 -0.35 -16.22
CA GLU A 483 16.87 -1.70 -15.64
C GLU A 483 15.61 -1.87 -14.80
N ARG A 484 14.51 -2.07 -15.50
CA ARG A 484 13.22 -2.49 -14.93
C ARG A 484 13.36 -3.90 -14.42
N VAL A 485 13.79 -4.05 -13.19
CA VAL A 485 13.88 -5.34 -12.54
C VAL A 485 12.49 -5.73 -12.03
N PRO A 486 11.82 -6.75 -12.62
CA PRO A 486 10.58 -7.28 -12.06
C PRO A 486 10.89 -7.90 -10.69
N ILE A 487 10.23 -7.40 -9.65
CA ILE A 487 10.56 -7.77 -8.26
C ILE A 487 9.77 -8.96 -7.76
N THR A 488 8.61 -9.28 -8.34
CA THR A 488 7.76 -10.37 -7.87
C THR A 488 7.72 -11.53 -8.83
N ALA A 489 7.77 -12.74 -8.28
CA ALA A 489 7.59 -13.99 -9.04
C ALA A 489 6.11 -14.28 -9.36
N ALA A 490 5.17 -13.61 -8.71
CA ALA A 490 3.75 -13.99 -8.71
C ALA A 490 3.06 -13.79 -10.05
N ALA A 491 3.41 -12.73 -10.78
CA ALA A 491 2.70 -12.26 -11.97
C ALA A 491 3.42 -12.59 -13.30
N GLN A 492 4.35 -13.54 -13.33
CA GLN A 492 5.11 -13.85 -14.56
C GLN A 492 4.29 -14.66 -15.59
N ARG A 493 3.03 -14.32 -15.77
CA ARG A 493 2.17 -14.96 -16.76
C ARG A 493 1.26 -13.94 -17.41
N THR A 494 1.05 -14.10 -18.70
CA THR A 494 0.16 -13.26 -19.50
C THR A 494 -1.12 -13.97 -19.91
N THR A 495 -1.34 -15.20 -19.45
CA THR A 495 -2.49 -16.01 -19.88
C THR A 495 -3.19 -16.69 -18.71
N TRP A 496 -4.52 -16.86 -18.86
CA TRP A 496 -5.33 -17.63 -17.93
C TRP A 496 -6.51 -18.29 -18.65
N ARG A 497 -6.96 -19.43 -18.15
CA ARG A 497 -8.11 -20.16 -18.68
C ARG A 497 -9.23 -20.26 -17.64
N THR A 498 -10.46 -20.06 -18.07
CA THR A 498 -11.62 -20.32 -17.22
C THR A 498 -11.70 -21.80 -16.84
N PRO A 499 -12.34 -22.13 -15.69
CA PRO A 499 -12.72 -23.50 -15.39
C PRO A 499 -13.54 -24.12 -16.52
N LYS A 500 -13.30 -25.42 -16.83
CA LYS A 500 -14.05 -26.17 -17.85
C LYS A 500 -15.44 -26.58 -17.40
N ASN A 501 -15.67 -26.68 -16.09
CA ASN A 501 -16.89 -27.15 -15.46
C ASN A 501 -17.92 -26.05 -15.19
N LEU A 502 -17.82 -24.90 -15.87
CA LEU A 502 -18.81 -23.86 -15.75
C LEU A 502 -20.16 -24.33 -16.31
N ASN A 503 -21.22 -24.10 -15.56
CA ASN A 503 -22.59 -24.38 -15.99
C ASN A 503 -23.02 -23.47 -17.14
N ARG A 504 -24.08 -23.85 -17.86
CA ARG A 504 -24.70 -22.94 -18.85
C ARG A 504 -25.16 -21.67 -18.18
N GLY A 505 -24.88 -20.52 -18.80
CA GLY A 505 -25.27 -19.22 -18.24
C GLY A 505 -24.40 -18.06 -18.73
N THR A 506 -24.74 -16.88 -18.28
CA THR A 506 -23.98 -15.65 -18.55
C THR A 506 -23.06 -15.38 -17.37
N TYR A 507 -21.80 -15.24 -17.66
CA TYR A 507 -20.72 -14.93 -16.72
C TYR A 507 -20.21 -13.53 -16.98
N THR A 508 -20.16 -12.73 -15.94
CA THR A 508 -19.60 -11.39 -15.96
C THR A 508 -18.30 -11.35 -15.17
N TYR A 509 -17.41 -10.50 -15.62
CA TYR A 509 -16.10 -10.33 -14.99
C TYR A 509 -15.63 -8.89 -15.13
N PHE A 510 -14.64 -8.54 -14.34
CA PHE A 510 -14.00 -7.23 -14.31
C PHE A 510 -12.52 -7.39 -13.98
N CYS A 511 -11.75 -6.31 -14.16
CA CYS A 511 -10.41 -6.22 -13.64
C CYS A 511 -10.41 -5.54 -12.26
N ARG A 512 -9.85 -6.18 -11.23
CA ARG A 512 -9.81 -5.64 -9.85
C ARG A 512 -8.94 -4.40 -9.74
N VAL A 513 -7.89 -4.33 -10.56
CA VAL A 513 -6.96 -3.19 -10.60
C VAL A 513 -7.51 -2.04 -11.45
N HIS A 514 -8.42 -2.35 -12.40
CA HIS A 514 -9.06 -1.39 -13.29
C HIS A 514 -10.56 -1.65 -13.34
N PRO A 515 -11.31 -1.30 -12.30
CA PRO A 515 -12.73 -1.68 -12.17
C PRO A 515 -13.65 -1.16 -13.27
N PHE A 516 -13.19 -0.20 -14.07
CA PHE A 516 -13.88 0.25 -15.28
C PHE A 516 -13.83 -0.78 -16.42
N MET A 517 -12.85 -1.70 -16.43
CA MET A 517 -12.77 -2.79 -17.40
C MET A 517 -13.73 -3.90 -17.01
N ARG A 518 -14.76 -4.10 -17.80
CA ARG A 518 -15.82 -5.11 -17.57
C ARG A 518 -16.11 -5.89 -18.83
N GLY A 519 -16.37 -7.17 -18.65
CA GLY A 519 -16.70 -8.05 -19.76
C GLY A 519 -17.71 -9.12 -19.40
N ALA A 520 -18.19 -9.83 -20.43
CA ALA A 520 -19.09 -10.96 -20.27
C ALA A 520 -18.85 -12.04 -21.33
N PHE A 521 -19.09 -13.29 -20.94
CA PHE A 521 -19.21 -14.42 -21.85
C PHE A 521 -20.38 -15.31 -21.46
N ARG A 522 -20.82 -16.17 -22.40
CA ARG A 522 -21.87 -17.17 -22.17
C ARG A 522 -21.37 -18.57 -22.42
N VAL A 523 -21.71 -19.47 -21.52
CA VAL A 523 -21.52 -20.92 -21.69
C VAL A 523 -22.81 -21.51 -22.26
N LYS A 524 -22.73 -22.16 -23.43
CA LYS A 524 -23.85 -22.79 -24.13
C LYS A 524 -23.67 -24.27 -24.42
#